data_72a968aa1ddde9efba7da3da3691cd3d
#
_entry.id   72a968aa1ddde9efba7da3da3691cd3d
#
_cell.length_a   1.000
_cell.length_b   1.000
_cell.length_c   1.000
_cell.angle_alpha   90.00
_cell.angle_beta   90.00
_cell.angle_gamma   90.00
#
_symmetry.space_group_name_H-M   'P 1'
#
loop_
_entity.id
_entity.type
_entity.pdbx_description
1 polymer ?
#
loop_
_entity_poly.entity_id
_entity_poly.type
_entity_poly.pdbx_seq_one_letter_code
_entity_poly.pdbx_strand_id
1 'polypeptide(L)'
;FMDDIRIFCKQEIEAKIGLKDLAIALRDLKLNINAKKTDILRDKQIEERLFDPQKSLLNLIEINIKSHDRKMIKNIIPALVKLIEDAFLNDAFEKTHLNFALYRLSVLHNSGFNFNKARIIKSIEQNFVSKPHHTGLFCNSLSMFSKDKNIPRFLISFLKSKDNIYEWQELKVLQTLLRFNFKANQPEINFFLDSARNSNKHYAIRAFYFLLAGEYGSNRDRNLIVDSYSILTGIYTKMATIVATQELGSAARKDFYSQVKQTENNKDISQFIDYVKSLSKPLYFLTVERPKIETYEEFEKLY
;
A
#
# COMPACT_ATOMS: atom_id res chain seq x y z
N PHE A 1 6.86 -20.11 -2.36
CA PHE A 1 5.85 -21.09 -2.69
C PHE A 1 5.94 -21.33 -4.19
N MET A 2 6.38 -22.51 -4.60
CA MET A 2 6.33 -22.92 -6.01
C MET A 2 5.03 -23.71 -6.20
N ASP A 3 4.01 -23.02 -6.67
CA ASP A 3 2.69 -23.59 -7.01
C ASP A 3 2.53 -23.84 -8.53
N ASP A 4 3.51 -23.40 -9.33
CA ASP A 4 3.55 -23.63 -10.76
C ASP A 4 4.37 -24.88 -11.10
N ILE A 5 3.72 -25.94 -11.56
CA ILE A 5 4.37 -27.17 -11.99
C ILE A 5 4.40 -27.19 -13.51
N ARG A 6 5.59 -27.41 -14.10
CA ARG A 6 5.79 -27.57 -15.54
C ARG A 6 6.39 -28.94 -15.82
N ILE A 7 5.74 -29.69 -16.72
CA ILE A 7 6.18 -31.02 -17.14
C ILE A 7 6.53 -30.92 -18.63
N PHE A 8 7.78 -31.21 -18.98
CA PHE A 8 8.25 -31.21 -20.36
C PHE A 8 8.19 -32.64 -20.92
N CYS A 9 7.49 -32.81 -22.03
CA CYS A 9 7.26 -34.09 -22.67
C CYS A 9 7.65 -34.03 -24.16
N LYS A 10 8.02 -35.16 -24.72
CA LYS A 10 8.33 -35.25 -26.16
C LYS A 10 7.07 -35.39 -27.02
N GLN A 11 6.01 -35.94 -26.45
CA GLN A 11 4.76 -36.20 -27.13
C GLN A 11 3.57 -35.75 -26.29
N GLU A 12 2.49 -35.37 -26.97
CA GLU A 12 1.25 -34.93 -26.29
C GLU A 12 0.66 -36.02 -25.39
N ILE A 13 0.77 -37.27 -25.79
CA ILE A 13 0.26 -38.39 -24.99
C ILE A 13 0.99 -38.50 -23.65
N GLU A 14 2.31 -38.26 -23.62
CA GLU A 14 3.10 -38.24 -22.40
C GLU A 14 2.69 -37.07 -21.51
N ALA A 15 2.38 -35.91 -22.10
CA ALA A 15 1.88 -34.75 -21.34
C ALA A 15 0.51 -35.05 -20.68
N LYS A 16 -0.39 -35.73 -21.40
CA LYS A 16 -1.67 -36.16 -20.86
C LYS A 16 -1.53 -37.19 -19.74
N ILE A 17 -0.62 -38.14 -19.88
CA ILE A 17 -0.31 -39.12 -18.83
C ILE A 17 0.26 -38.42 -17.62
N GLY A 18 1.28 -37.55 -17.81
CA GLY A 18 1.89 -36.80 -16.71
C GLY A 18 0.89 -35.90 -15.95
N LEU A 19 -0.02 -35.26 -16.69
CA LEU A 19 -1.08 -34.48 -16.06
C LEU A 19 -2.03 -35.34 -15.23
N LYS A 20 -2.41 -36.52 -15.74
CA LYS A 20 -3.22 -37.51 -15.00
C LYS A 20 -2.50 -37.98 -13.73
N ASP A 21 -1.23 -38.33 -13.82
CA ASP A 21 -0.44 -38.84 -12.69
C ASP A 21 -0.25 -37.74 -11.63
N LEU A 22 0.00 -36.49 -12.09
CA LEU A 22 0.03 -35.34 -11.20
C LEU A 22 -1.32 -35.12 -10.49
N ALA A 23 -2.44 -35.25 -11.22
CA ALA A 23 -3.78 -35.10 -10.64
C ALA A 23 -4.03 -36.16 -9.56
N ILE A 24 -3.58 -37.38 -9.75
CA ILE A 24 -3.70 -38.47 -8.79
C ILE A 24 -2.86 -38.14 -7.53
N ALA A 25 -1.58 -37.78 -7.72
CA ALA A 25 -0.67 -37.45 -6.62
C ALA A 25 -1.16 -36.25 -5.79
N LEU A 26 -1.69 -35.20 -6.44
CA LEU A 26 -2.28 -34.06 -5.75
C LEU A 26 -3.54 -34.42 -4.96
N ARG A 27 -4.36 -35.31 -5.49
CA ARG A 27 -5.56 -35.79 -4.80
C ARG A 27 -5.24 -36.51 -3.49
N ASP A 28 -4.17 -37.32 -3.49
CA ASP A 28 -3.70 -37.99 -2.28
C ASP A 28 -3.27 -36.99 -1.19
N LEU A 29 -2.79 -35.82 -1.62
CA LEU A 29 -2.48 -34.68 -0.75
C LEU A 29 -3.70 -33.78 -0.44
N LYS A 30 -4.92 -34.17 -0.87
CA LYS A 30 -6.17 -33.38 -0.76
C LYS A 30 -6.08 -32.02 -1.49
N LEU A 31 -5.27 -31.95 -2.54
CA LEU A 31 -5.13 -30.80 -3.44
C LEU A 31 -5.81 -31.08 -4.79
N ASN A 32 -6.26 -30.04 -5.47
CA ASN A 32 -6.85 -30.12 -6.79
C ASN A 32 -6.09 -29.28 -7.80
N ILE A 33 -6.00 -29.78 -9.03
CA ILE A 33 -5.48 -28.99 -10.16
C ILE A 33 -6.47 -27.86 -10.48
N ASN A 34 -5.96 -26.66 -10.66
CA ASN A 34 -6.75 -25.55 -11.17
C ASN A 34 -6.91 -25.69 -12.70
N ALA A 35 -8.04 -26.26 -13.14
CA ALA A 35 -8.30 -26.51 -14.55
C ALA A 35 -8.24 -25.23 -15.42
N LYS A 36 -8.53 -24.05 -14.88
CA LYS A 36 -8.43 -22.77 -15.61
C LYS A 36 -7.01 -22.29 -15.85
N LYS A 37 -6.05 -22.84 -15.09
CA LYS A 37 -4.62 -22.49 -15.19
C LYS A 37 -3.78 -23.63 -15.74
N THR A 38 -4.41 -24.73 -16.14
CA THR A 38 -3.70 -25.94 -16.60
C THR A 38 -3.91 -26.13 -18.10
N ASP A 39 -2.83 -26.04 -18.85
CA ASP A 39 -2.83 -26.16 -20.29
C ASP A 39 -1.78 -27.18 -20.75
N ILE A 40 -2.04 -27.87 -21.85
CA ILE A 40 -1.06 -28.62 -22.61
C ILE A 40 -0.69 -27.79 -23.83
N LEU A 41 0.54 -27.27 -23.85
CA LEU A 41 1.04 -26.39 -24.89
C LEU A 41 1.84 -27.16 -25.92
N ARG A 42 1.84 -26.70 -27.18
CA ARG A 42 2.60 -27.28 -28.28
C ARG A 42 3.43 -26.21 -28.99
N ASP A 43 4.61 -26.61 -29.47
CA ASP A 43 5.49 -25.84 -30.35
C ASP A 43 5.40 -24.30 -30.16
N LYS A 44 4.78 -23.61 -31.12
CA LYS A 44 4.64 -22.16 -31.08
C LYS A 44 3.96 -21.61 -29.80
N GLN A 45 2.99 -22.34 -29.26
CA GLN A 45 2.33 -21.93 -28.01
C GLN A 45 3.30 -22.00 -26.83
N ILE A 46 4.25 -22.95 -26.85
CA ILE A 46 5.31 -23.02 -25.85
C ILE A 46 6.23 -21.81 -25.97
N GLU A 47 6.66 -21.50 -27.22
CA GLU A 47 7.52 -20.33 -27.48
C GLU A 47 6.82 -19.02 -27.05
N GLU A 48 5.55 -18.81 -27.46
CA GLU A 48 4.78 -17.63 -27.11
C GLU A 48 4.59 -17.47 -25.59
N ARG A 49 4.41 -18.58 -24.88
CA ARG A 49 4.19 -18.54 -23.42
C ARG A 49 5.50 -18.52 -22.60
N LEU A 50 6.59 -19.06 -23.15
CA LEU A 50 7.92 -18.97 -22.55
C LEU A 50 8.61 -17.64 -22.87
N PHE A 51 8.35 -17.09 -24.06
CA PHE A 51 8.88 -15.82 -24.50
C PHE A 51 7.90 -14.69 -24.12
N ASP A 52 8.14 -14.11 -22.96
CA ASP A 52 7.44 -12.91 -22.49
C ASP A 52 8.33 -11.69 -22.77
N PRO A 53 8.00 -10.86 -23.77
CA PRO A 53 8.81 -9.69 -24.12
C PRO A 53 8.91 -8.70 -22.94
N GLN A 54 7.86 -8.59 -22.12
CA GLN A 54 7.82 -7.69 -20.98
C GLN A 54 8.74 -8.18 -19.86
N LYS A 55 8.72 -9.48 -19.58
CA LYS A 55 9.64 -10.11 -18.63
C LYS A 55 11.09 -9.99 -19.11
N SER A 56 11.33 -10.19 -20.39
CA SER A 56 12.66 -10.01 -20.99
C SER A 56 13.16 -8.57 -20.85
N LEU A 57 12.29 -7.58 -21.09
CA LEU A 57 12.60 -6.17 -20.89
C LEU A 57 12.86 -5.86 -19.41
N LEU A 58 12.06 -6.37 -18.49
CA LEU A 58 12.25 -6.19 -17.04
C LEU A 58 13.56 -6.81 -16.56
N ASN A 59 13.95 -7.97 -17.09
CA ASN A 59 15.23 -8.60 -16.79
C ASN A 59 16.41 -7.76 -17.33
N LEU A 60 16.29 -7.23 -18.54
CA LEU A 60 17.28 -6.33 -19.11
C LEU A 60 17.44 -5.06 -18.25
N ILE A 61 16.34 -4.47 -17.79
CA ILE A 61 16.33 -3.32 -16.89
C ILE A 61 17.07 -3.68 -15.59
N GLU A 62 16.80 -4.84 -15.01
CA GLU A 62 17.45 -5.29 -13.79
C GLU A 62 18.95 -5.50 -13.96
N ILE A 63 19.38 -6.14 -15.05
CA ILE A 63 20.81 -6.30 -15.37
C ILE A 63 21.50 -4.94 -15.46
N ASN A 64 20.87 -3.96 -16.13
CA ASN A 64 21.43 -2.61 -16.25
C ASN A 64 21.49 -1.89 -14.88
N ILE A 65 20.48 -2.06 -14.02
CA ILE A 65 20.51 -1.50 -12.66
C ILE A 65 21.65 -2.13 -11.85
N LYS A 66 21.82 -3.44 -11.92
CA LYS A 66 22.88 -4.18 -11.22
C LYS A 66 24.28 -3.91 -11.75
N SER A 67 24.44 -3.48 -13.00
CA SER A 67 25.73 -3.10 -13.57
C SER A 67 26.32 -1.83 -12.93
N HIS A 68 25.51 -1.02 -12.26
CA HIS A 68 25.84 0.29 -11.71
C HIS A 68 26.36 1.31 -12.77
N ASP A 69 26.24 0.99 -14.08
CA ASP A 69 26.58 1.92 -15.15
C ASP A 69 25.47 2.99 -15.28
N ARG A 70 25.79 4.20 -14.80
CA ARG A 70 24.83 5.32 -14.81
C ARG A 70 24.36 5.70 -16.21
N LYS A 71 25.17 5.50 -17.25
CA LYS A 71 24.82 5.83 -18.65
C LYS A 71 23.79 4.81 -19.17
N MET A 72 24.04 3.52 -18.96
CA MET A 72 23.13 2.45 -19.34
C MET A 72 21.80 2.57 -18.59
N ILE A 73 21.85 2.85 -17.28
CA ILE A 73 20.62 3.07 -16.47
C ILE A 73 19.80 4.23 -17.01
N LYS A 74 20.42 5.38 -17.32
CA LYS A 74 19.71 6.53 -17.90
C LYS A 74 19.03 6.20 -19.22
N ASN A 75 19.64 5.39 -20.06
CA ASN A 75 19.08 5.00 -21.35
C ASN A 75 17.87 4.05 -21.23
N ILE A 76 17.80 3.24 -20.17
CA ILE A 76 16.71 2.28 -19.98
C ILE A 76 15.50 2.87 -19.26
N ILE A 77 15.64 3.98 -18.53
CA ILE A 77 14.56 4.65 -17.79
C ILE A 77 13.32 4.96 -18.66
N PRO A 78 13.46 5.52 -19.89
CA PRO A 78 12.30 5.78 -20.73
C PRO A 78 11.50 4.51 -21.08
N ALA A 79 12.18 3.38 -21.30
CA ALA A 79 11.54 2.10 -21.57
C ALA A 79 10.78 1.59 -20.35
N LEU A 80 11.35 1.73 -19.15
CA LEU A 80 10.66 1.38 -17.90
C LEU A 80 9.41 2.23 -17.66
N VAL A 81 9.51 3.55 -17.87
CA VAL A 81 8.36 4.46 -17.72
C VAL A 81 7.27 4.10 -18.72
N LYS A 82 7.62 3.84 -19.98
CA LYS A 82 6.66 3.41 -21.01
C LYS A 82 6.00 2.07 -20.64
N LEU A 83 6.77 1.10 -20.16
CA LEU A 83 6.24 -0.19 -19.73
C LEU A 83 5.17 -0.02 -18.62
N ILE A 84 5.42 0.88 -17.66
CA ILE A 84 4.44 1.19 -16.60
C ILE A 84 3.18 1.83 -17.19
N GLU A 85 3.32 2.78 -18.13
CA GLU A 85 2.18 3.41 -18.78
C GLU A 85 1.35 2.40 -19.60
N ASP A 86 2.02 1.55 -20.38
CA ASP A 86 1.38 0.51 -21.17
C ASP A 86 0.63 -0.51 -20.27
N ALA A 87 1.19 -0.80 -19.09
CA ALA A 87 0.54 -1.65 -18.09
C ALA A 87 -0.76 -1.04 -17.53
N PHE A 88 -0.86 0.28 -17.45
CA PHE A 88 -2.09 0.93 -17.04
C PHE A 88 -3.16 0.94 -18.14
N LEU A 89 -2.75 0.95 -19.39
CA LEU A 89 -3.66 1.00 -20.53
C LEU A 89 -4.20 -0.37 -20.94
N ASN A 90 -3.48 -1.44 -20.61
CA ASN A 90 -3.81 -2.79 -21.05
C ASN A 90 -4.27 -3.65 -19.85
N ASP A 91 -5.55 -4.06 -19.84
CA ASP A 91 -6.11 -4.91 -18.78
C ASP A 91 -5.55 -6.34 -18.80
N ALA A 92 -5.00 -6.77 -19.92
CA ALA A 92 -4.31 -8.06 -20.04
C ALA A 92 -2.88 -8.03 -19.46
N PHE A 93 -2.41 -6.85 -19.03
CA PHE A 93 -1.09 -6.73 -18.43
C PHE A 93 -1.07 -7.43 -17.08
N GLU A 94 -0.17 -8.39 -16.91
CA GLU A 94 -0.09 -9.13 -15.66
C GLU A 94 0.29 -8.21 -14.49
N LYS A 95 -0.47 -8.33 -13.40
CA LYS A 95 -0.20 -7.61 -12.14
C LYS A 95 1.26 -7.74 -11.71
N THR A 96 1.85 -8.90 -11.93
CA THR A 96 3.24 -9.21 -11.62
C THR A 96 4.21 -8.27 -12.34
N HIS A 97 4.00 -8.03 -13.65
CA HIS A 97 4.87 -7.13 -14.42
C HIS A 97 4.81 -5.69 -13.94
N LEU A 98 3.62 -5.20 -13.61
CA LEU A 98 3.46 -3.86 -13.05
C LEU A 98 4.15 -3.74 -11.68
N ASN A 99 4.02 -4.74 -10.82
CA ASN A 99 4.71 -4.77 -9.53
C ASN A 99 6.23 -4.72 -9.72
N PHE A 100 6.77 -5.55 -10.61
CA PHE A 100 8.21 -5.55 -10.92
C PHE A 100 8.68 -4.22 -11.51
N ALA A 101 7.90 -3.61 -12.39
CA ALA A 101 8.25 -2.34 -13.01
C ALA A 101 8.28 -1.19 -11.97
N LEU A 102 7.27 -1.11 -11.11
CA LEU A 102 7.20 -0.10 -10.05
C LEU A 102 8.26 -0.32 -8.97
N TYR A 103 8.59 -1.56 -8.65
CA TYR A 103 9.72 -1.87 -7.77
C TYR A 103 11.03 -1.30 -8.34
N ARG A 104 11.35 -1.58 -9.61
CA ARG A 104 12.57 -1.05 -10.24
C ARG A 104 12.58 0.46 -10.32
N LEU A 105 11.42 1.07 -10.55
CA LEU A 105 11.28 2.53 -10.50
C LEU A 105 11.62 3.06 -9.10
N SER A 106 11.21 2.38 -8.03
CA SER A 106 11.53 2.77 -6.65
C SER A 106 13.03 2.68 -6.36
N VAL A 107 13.67 1.61 -6.82
CA VAL A 107 15.14 1.45 -6.70
C VAL A 107 15.87 2.60 -7.40
N LEU A 108 15.46 2.94 -8.62
CA LEU A 108 16.05 4.05 -9.37
C LEU A 108 15.83 5.41 -8.69
N HIS A 109 14.62 5.63 -8.15
CA HIS A 109 14.31 6.84 -7.40
C HIS A 109 15.20 6.99 -6.16
N ASN A 110 15.34 5.93 -5.38
CA ASN A 110 16.16 5.90 -4.17
C ASN A 110 17.64 6.06 -4.48
N SER A 111 18.08 5.60 -5.65
CA SER A 111 19.45 5.77 -6.16
C SER A 111 19.71 7.15 -6.78
N GLY A 112 18.74 8.07 -6.72
CA GLY A 112 18.89 9.45 -7.19
C GLY A 112 18.79 9.64 -8.71
N PHE A 113 18.22 8.69 -9.45
CA PHE A 113 17.97 8.87 -10.87
C PHE A 113 16.72 9.73 -11.10
N ASN A 114 16.82 10.62 -12.09
CA ASN A 114 15.71 11.46 -12.51
C ASN A 114 14.90 10.80 -13.62
N PHE A 115 13.58 10.84 -13.51
CA PHE A 115 12.60 10.44 -14.52
C PHE A 115 11.38 11.35 -14.46
N ASN A 116 10.50 11.25 -15.46
CA ASN A 116 9.29 12.07 -15.50
C ASN A 116 8.24 11.58 -14.48
N LYS A 117 8.38 12.04 -13.23
CA LYS A 117 7.46 11.69 -12.13
C LYS A 117 6.02 12.06 -12.42
N ALA A 118 5.80 13.21 -13.08
CA ALA A 118 4.45 13.71 -13.38
C ALA A 118 3.67 12.74 -14.26
N ARG A 119 4.33 12.06 -15.21
CA ARG A 119 3.67 11.03 -16.04
C ARG A 119 3.20 9.86 -15.22
N ILE A 120 4.05 9.34 -14.31
CA ILE A 120 3.70 8.21 -13.45
C ILE A 120 2.56 8.58 -12.49
N ILE A 121 2.66 9.73 -11.82
CA ILE A 121 1.60 10.22 -10.92
C ILE A 121 0.28 10.33 -11.67
N LYS A 122 0.28 10.99 -12.84
CA LYS A 122 -0.91 11.15 -13.67
C LYS A 122 -1.52 9.81 -14.10
N SER A 123 -0.69 8.84 -14.49
CA SER A 123 -1.15 7.49 -14.87
C SER A 123 -1.80 6.77 -13.68
N ILE A 124 -1.23 6.91 -12.48
CA ILE A 124 -1.83 6.37 -11.26
C ILE A 124 -3.17 7.05 -10.96
N GLU A 125 -3.23 8.39 -10.98
CA GLU A 125 -4.45 9.16 -10.71
C GLU A 125 -5.60 8.77 -11.64
N GLN A 126 -5.32 8.61 -12.94
CA GLN A 126 -6.31 8.24 -13.96
C GLN A 126 -6.87 6.82 -13.77
N ASN A 127 -6.06 5.91 -13.19
CA ASN A 127 -6.44 4.52 -13.01
C ASN A 127 -6.87 4.18 -11.57
N PHE A 128 -6.80 5.13 -10.65
CA PHE A 128 -7.00 4.89 -9.21
C PHE A 128 -8.40 4.36 -8.88
N VAL A 129 -9.41 4.88 -9.53
CA VAL A 129 -10.82 4.48 -9.35
C VAL A 129 -11.14 3.22 -10.14
N SER A 130 -10.72 3.15 -11.41
CA SER A 130 -11.06 2.04 -12.30
C SER A 130 -10.36 0.71 -11.94
N LYS A 131 -9.21 0.78 -11.25
CA LYS A 131 -8.42 -0.39 -10.86
C LYS A 131 -8.23 -0.47 -9.34
N PRO A 132 -9.31 -0.62 -8.55
CA PRO A 132 -9.24 -0.58 -7.08
C PRO A 132 -8.29 -1.64 -6.51
N HIS A 133 -8.24 -2.85 -7.10
CA HIS A 133 -7.36 -3.94 -6.66
C HIS A 133 -5.84 -3.60 -6.69
N HIS A 134 -5.44 -2.52 -7.37
CA HIS A 134 -4.08 -2.01 -7.37
C HIS A 134 -3.85 -0.87 -6.35
N THR A 135 -4.83 -0.47 -5.55
CA THR A 135 -4.71 0.68 -4.63
C THR A 135 -3.48 0.59 -3.72
N GLY A 136 -3.19 -0.59 -3.17
CA GLY A 136 -2.00 -0.77 -2.33
C GLY A 136 -0.72 -0.41 -3.08
N LEU A 137 -0.58 -0.90 -4.31
CA LEU A 137 0.56 -0.63 -5.19
C LEU A 137 0.63 0.86 -5.58
N PHE A 138 -0.51 1.47 -5.94
CA PHE A 138 -0.59 2.88 -6.27
C PHE A 138 -0.20 3.78 -5.09
N CYS A 139 -0.76 3.53 -3.92
CA CYS A 139 -0.45 4.25 -2.69
C CYS A 139 1.05 4.18 -2.34
N ASN A 140 1.65 3.03 -2.53
CA ASN A 140 3.06 2.82 -2.28
C ASN A 140 3.93 3.57 -3.27
N SER A 141 3.56 3.51 -4.55
CA SER A 141 4.27 4.24 -5.61
C SER A 141 4.15 5.76 -5.39
N LEU A 142 2.97 6.25 -5.02
CA LEU A 142 2.78 7.66 -4.67
C LEU A 142 3.61 8.08 -3.46
N SER A 143 3.77 7.21 -2.46
CA SER A 143 4.59 7.49 -1.27
C SER A 143 6.08 7.74 -1.59
N MET A 144 6.59 7.23 -2.71
CA MET A 144 7.95 7.56 -3.18
C MET A 144 8.13 9.06 -3.47
N PHE A 145 7.04 9.71 -3.84
CA PHE A 145 7.01 11.13 -4.19
C PHE A 145 6.48 12.00 -3.04
N SER A 146 6.84 11.66 -1.80
CA SER A 146 6.31 12.28 -0.57
C SER A 146 6.47 13.80 -0.47
N LYS A 147 7.34 14.39 -1.30
CA LYS A 147 7.54 15.85 -1.39
C LYS A 147 6.55 16.54 -2.35
N ASP A 148 5.78 15.78 -3.14
CA ASP A 148 4.80 16.37 -4.06
C ASP A 148 3.51 16.73 -3.30
N LYS A 149 3.20 18.01 -3.26
CA LYS A 149 2.05 18.56 -2.51
C LYS A 149 0.68 18.25 -3.18
N ASN A 150 0.67 17.82 -4.43
CA ASN A 150 -0.57 17.53 -5.15
C ASN A 150 -1.09 16.13 -4.78
N ILE A 151 -0.21 15.19 -4.44
CA ILE A 151 -0.61 13.82 -4.11
C ILE A 151 -1.54 13.76 -2.88
N PRO A 152 -1.23 14.41 -1.73
CA PRO A 152 -2.18 14.44 -0.61
C PRO A 152 -3.54 15.05 -0.99
N ARG A 153 -3.56 16.10 -1.82
CA ARG A 153 -4.80 16.72 -2.29
C ARG A 153 -5.63 15.77 -3.16
N PHE A 154 -4.98 15.04 -4.07
CA PHE A 154 -5.63 13.99 -4.86
C PHE A 154 -6.23 12.90 -3.96
N LEU A 155 -5.45 12.37 -3.01
CA LEU A 155 -5.91 11.32 -2.10
C LEU A 155 -7.09 11.79 -1.22
N ILE A 156 -7.04 13.02 -0.70
CA ILE A 156 -8.15 13.60 0.07
C ILE A 156 -9.39 13.82 -0.82
N SER A 157 -9.19 14.27 -2.06
CA SER A 157 -10.28 14.41 -3.02
C SER A 157 -10.96 13.06 -3.30
N PHE A 158 -10.17 12.00 -3.47
CA PHE A 158 -10.69 10.63 -3.60
C PHE A 158 -11.51 10.21 -2.37
N LEU A 159 -11.00 10.43 -1.15
CA LEU A 159 -11.72 10.11 0.10
C LEU A 159 -13.08 10.80 0.21
N LYS A 160 -13.21 12.00 -0.36
CA LYS A 160 -14.46 12.81 -0.37
C LYS A 160 -15.37 12.47 -1.53
N SER A 161 -14.90 11.71 -2.51
CA SER A 161 -15.67 11.39 -3.72
C SER A 161 -16.66 10.25 -3.48
N LYS A 162 -17.61 10.11 -4.41
CA LYS A 162 -18.54 8.97 -4.45
C LYS A 162 -17.87 7.66 -4.87
N ASP A 163 -16.66 7.74 -5.42
CA ASP A 163 -15.89 6.59 -5.90
C ASP A 163 -15.19 5.85 -4.75
N ASN A 164 -15.15 6.46 -3.55
CA ASN A 164 -14.63 5.83 -2.34
C ASN A 164 -15.66 4.85 -1.74
N ILE A 165 -15.82 3.70 -2.40
CA ILE A 165 -16.84 2.70 -2.03
C ILE A 165 -16.25 1.51 -1.28
N TYR A 166 -14.94 1.27 -1.36
CA TYR A 166 -14.30 0.12 -0.75
C TYR A 166 -13.55 0.52 0.53
N GLU A 167 -13.94 -0.02 1.68
CA GLU A 167 -13.31 0.26 2.98
C GLU A 167 -11.81 -0.05 3.01
N TRP A 168 -11.38 -1.13 2.38
CA TRP A 168 -9.96 -1.47 2.31
C TRP A 168 -9.15 -0.48 1.47
N GLN A 169 -9.75 0.11 0.42
CA GLN A 169 -9.13 1.16 -0.39
C GLN A 169 -9.03 2.45 0.43
N GLU A 170 -10.11 2.84 1.10
CA GLU A 170 -10.12 3.97 2.03
C GLU A 170 -9.01 3.83 3.08
N LEU A 171 -8.91 2.65 3.72
CA LEU A 171 -7.89 2.38 4.73
C LEU A 171 -6.47 2.54 4.18
N LYS A 172 -6.18 2.05 2.97
CA LYS A 172 -4.86 2.20 2.33
C LYS A 172 -4.53 3.65 2.02
N VAL A 173 -5.51 4.43 1.58
CA VAL A 173 -5.34 5.87 1.33
C VAL A 173 -5.03 6.62 2.64
N LEU A 174 -5.76 6.35 3.72
CA LEU A 174 -5.53 6.96 5.03
C LEU A 174 -4.13 6.63 5.58
N GLN A 175 -3.71 5.36 5.50
CA GLN A 175 -2.36 4.94 5.86
C GLN A 175 -1.28 5.66 5.05
N THR A 176 -1.58 5.94 3.79
CA THR A 176 -0.66 6.62 2.89
C THR A 176 -0.55 8.09 3.22
N LEU A 177 -1.67 8.76 3.52
CA LEU A 177 -1.68 10.17 3.92
C LEU A 177 -0.82 10.44 5.15
N LEU A 178 -0.80 9.54 6.14
CA LEU A 178 0.07 9.66 7.33
C LEU A 178 1.58 9.58 7.02
N ARG A 179 1.96 9.21 5.79
CA ARG A 179 3.37 9.18 5.35
C ARG A 179 3.82 10.46 4.66
N PHE A 180 2.89 11.39 4.38
CA PHE A 180 3.19 12.65 3.73
C PHE A 180 3.36 13.76 4.76
N ASN A 181 4.33 14.62 4.52
CA ASN A 181 4.42 15.89 5.25
C ASN A 181 3.68 16.96 4.44
N PHE A 182 2.41 17.20 4.75
CA PHE A 182 1.59 18.23 4.11
C PHE A 182 0.86 19.06 5.16
N LYS A 183 0.32 20.19 4.74
CA LYS A 183 -0.50 21.05 5.60
C LYS A 183 -1.97 20.89 5.18
N ALA A 184 -2.76 20.25 6.03
CA ALA A 184 -4.20 20.18 5.84
C ALA A 184 -4.85 21.54 6.14
N ASN A 185 -5.88 21.88 5.37
CA ASN A 185 -6.71 23.05 5.65
C ASN A 185 -7.86 22.69 6.62
N GLN A 186 -8.53 23.70 7.17
CA GLN A 186 -9.61 23.45 8.14
C GLN A 186 -10.77 22.60 7.57
N PRO A 187 -11.26 22.79 6.34
CA PRO A 187 -12.24 21.89 5.74
C PRO A 187 -11.80 20.42 5.62
N GLU A 188 -10.50 20.16 5.44
CA GLU A 188 -9.95 18.81 5.43
C GLU A 188 -9.91 18.21 6.84
N ILE A 189 -9.50 19.00 7.83
CA ILE A 189 -9.51 18.57 9.24
C ILE A 189 -10.95 18.28 9.71
N ASN A 190 -11.90 19.16 9.39
CA ASN A 190 -13.32 18.92 9.72
C ASN A 190 -13.82 17.61 9.08
N PHE A 191 -13.49 17.36 7.81
CA PHE A 191 -13.82 16.11 7.14
C PHE A 191 -13.22 14.87 7.86
N PHE A 192 -11.98 14.98 8.33
CA PHE A 192 -11.36 13.88 9.09
C PHE A 192 -12.08 13.65 10.43
N LEU A 193 -12.40 14.72 11.17
CA LEU A 193 -13.13 14.63 12.45
C LEU A 193 -14.54 14.04 12.26
N ASP A 194 -15.28 14.49 11.26
CA ASP A 194 -16.64 14.00 10.97
C ASP A 194 -16.60 12.52 10.58
N SER A 195 -15.63 12.13 9.73
CA SER A 195 -15.43 10.74 9.34
C SER A 195 -15.03 9.85 10.51
N ALA A 196 -14.18 10.34 11.41
CA ALA A 196 -13.78 9.62 12.62
C ALA A 196 -14.94 9.36 13.58
N ARG A 197 -15.89 10.31 13.67
CA ARG A 197 -17.09 10.22 14.52
C ARG A 197 -18.20 9.37 13.91
N ASN A 198 -18.18 9.15 12.61
CA ASN A 198 -19.22 8.40 11.92
C ASN A 198 -19.22 6.93 12.35
N SER A 199 -20.21 6.54 13.17
CA SER A 199 -20.35 5.17 13.69
C SER A 199 -20.62 4.12 12.62
N ASN A 200 -21.06 4.51 11.42
CA ASN A 200 -21.29 3.58 10.30
C ASN A 200 -19.98 3.14 9.63
N LYS A 201 -18.86 3.82 9.88
CA LYS A 201 -17.56 3.41 9.36
C LYS A 201 -16.90 2.37 10.25
N HIS A 202 -16.17 1.45 9.62
CA HIS A 202 -15.38 0.46 10.35
C HIS A 202 -14.39 1.11 11.33
N TYR A 203 -14.22 0.51 12.52
CA TYR A 203 -13.41 1.09 13.60
C TYR A 203 -11.97 1.41 13.18
N ALA A 204 -11.35 0.58 12.34
CA ALA A 204 -9.99 0.84 11.86
C ALA A 204 -9.92 2.12 11.00
N ILE A 205 -10.90 2.34 10.13
CA ILE A 205 -10.99 3.56 9.29
C ILE A 205 -11.15 4.78 10.19
N ARG A 206 -12.05 4.71 11.18
CA ARG A 206 -12.28 5.78 12.15
C ARG A 206 -11.01 6.11 12.94
N ALA A 207 -10.26 5.09 13.35
CA ALA A 207 -8.98 5.25 14.05
C ALA A 207 -7.98 6.07 13.21
N PHE A 208 -7.82 5.73 11.92
CA PHE A 208 -6.91 6.47 11.03
C PHE A 208 -7.36 7.91 10.75
N TYR A 209 -8.66 8.17 10.69
CA TYR A 209 -9.16 9.55 10.61
C TYR A 209 -8.84 10.37 11.86
N PHE A 210 -8.92 9.78 13.07
CA PHE A 210 -8.46 10.45 14.28
C PHE A 210 -6.97 10.75 14.23
N LEU A 211 -6.15 9.81 13.77
CA LEU A 211 -4.71 10.03 13.64
C LEU A 211 -4.39 11.19 12.70
N LEU A 212 -5.05 11.24 11.52
CA LEU A 212 -4.89 12.35 10.57
C LEU A 212 -5.32 13.69 11.16
N ALA A 213 -6.46 13.74 11.86
CA ALA A 213 -6.93 14.95 12.52
C ALA A 213 -5.99 15.38 13.65
N GLY A 214 -5.38 14.42 14.36
CA GLY A 214 -4.41 14.71 15.41
C GLY A 214 -3.08 15.22 14.87
N GLU A 215 -2.53 14.59 13.82
CA GLU A 215 -1.25 14.97 13.24
C GLU A 215 -1.30 16.34 12.55
N TYR A 216 -2.33 16.57 11.73
CA TYR A 216 -2.40 17.77 10.90
C TYR A 216 -3.26 18.89 11.49
N GLY A 217 -4.02 18.61 12.55
CA GLY A 217 -4.90 19.58 13.20
C GLY A 217 -4.20 20.50 14.21
N SER A 218 -4.91 21.54 14.59
CA SER A 218 -4.52 22.49 15.66
C SER A 218 -4.83 21.94 17.05
N ASN A 219 -4.41 22.65 18.10
CA ASN A 219 -4.82 22.33 19.47
C ASN A 219 -6.35 22.37 19.66
N ARG A 220 -7.04 23.26 18.94
CA ARG A 220 -8.51 23.30 18.96
C ARG A 220 -9.10 22.01 18.41
N ASP A 221 -8.55 21.51 17.31
CA ASP A 221 -9.03 20.27 16.67
C ASP A 221 -8.75 19.06 17.55
N ARG A 222 -7.59 19.03 18.23
CA ARG A 222 -7.25 17.99 19.22
C ARG A 222 -8.18 18.00 20.44
N ASN A 223 -8.65 19.17 20.90
CA ASN A 223 -9.69 19.22 21.93
C ASN A 223 -11.00 18.59 21.44
N LEU A 224 -11.39 18.78 20.18
CA LEU A 224 -12.56 18.11 19.62
C LEU A 224 -12.40 16.58 19.56
N ILE A 225 -11.17 16.09 19.46
CA ILE A 225 -10.87 14.65 19.58
C ILE A 225 -11.07 14.19 21.04
N VAL A 226 -10.60 14.95 22.02
CA VAL A 226 -10.84 14.68 23.46
C VAL A 226 -12.33 14.56 23.75
N ASP A 227 -13.13 15.53 23.30
CA ASP A 227 -14.58 15.55 23.51
C ASP A 227 -15.27 14.30 22.91
N SER A 228 -14.68 13.73 21.87
CA SER A 228 -15.23 12.54 21.21
C SER A 228 -14.96 11.25 22.00
N TYR A 229 -14.00 11.23 22.93
CA TYR A 229 -13.54 10.00 23.59
C TYR A 229 -14.65 9.26 24.34
N SER A 230 -15.50 9.99 25.08
CA SER A 230 -16.55 9.40 25.92
C SER A 230 -17.62 8.63 25.14
N ILE A 231 -17.82 8.95 23.86
CA ILE A 231 -18.81 8.30 23.00
C ILE A 231 -18.23 7.12 22.20
N LEU A 232 -16.95 6.85 22.32
CA LEU A 232 -16.29 5.77 21.59
C LEU A 232 -16.40 4.44 22.36
N THR A 233 -16.81 3.39 21.67
CA THR A 233 -16.98 2.06 22.25
C THR A 233 -15.82 1.12 21.96
N GLY A 234 -15.09 1.34 20.87
CA GLY A 234 -14.03 0.42 20.41
C GLY A 234 -12.65 0.76 20.99
N ILE A 235 -11.91 -0.26 21.46
CA ILE A 235 -10.58 -0.09 22.03
C ILE A 235 -9.60 0.58 21.05
N TYR A 236 -9.61 0.20 19.79
CA TYR A 236 -8.71 0.74 18.77
C TYR A 236 -8.99 2.21 18.46
N THR A 237 -10.26 2.64 18.44
CA THR A 237 -10.62 4.04 18.26
C THR A 237 -10.24 4.87 19.49
N LYS A 238 -10.40 4.34 20.69
CA LYS A 238 -9.94 4.98 21.95
C LYS A 238 -8.43 5.14 21.96
N MET A 239 -7.67 4.10 21.62
CA MET A 239 -6.21 4.19 21.49
C MET A 239 -5.78 5.21 20.43
N ALA A 240 -6.47 5.26 19.29
CA ALA A 240 -6.18 6.24 18.25
C ALA A 240 -6.41 7.69 18.73
N THR A 241 -7.42 7.96 19.57
CA THR A 241 -7.62 9.30 20.14
C THR A 241 -6.51 9.68 21.12
N ILE A 242 -5.99 8.71 21.91
CA ILE A 242 -4.83 8.93 22.79
C ILE A 242 -3.60 9.33 21.96
N VAL A 243 -3.34 8.61 20.87
CA VAL A 243 -2.26 8.95 19.94
C VAL A 243 -2.50 10.31 19.29
N ALA A 244 -3.71 10.57 18.81
CA ALA A 244 -4.06 11.81 18.11
C ALA A 244 -3.94 13.07 18.99
N THR A 245 -3.90 12.91 20.31
CA THR A 245 -3.79 14.01 21.26
C THR A 245 -2.38 14.21 21.82
N GLN A 246 -1.37 13.54 21.31
CA GLN A 246 0.02 13.61 21.79
C GLN A 246 0.60 15.03 21.78
N GLU A 247 0.20 15.86 20.82
CA GLU A 247 0.65 17.25 20.68
C GLU A 247 -0.34 18.28 21.25
N LEU A 248 -1.35 17.82 21.99
CA LEU A 248 -2.19 18.71 22.76
C LEU A 248 -1.36 19.45 23.82
N GLY A 249 -1.72 20.68 24.16
CA GLY A 249 -1.02 21.45 25.19
C GLY A 249 -0.83 20.62 26.46
N SER A 250 0.34 20.75 27.10
CA SER A 250 0.79 19.82 28.15
C SER A 250 -0.20 19.68 29.34
N ALA A 251 -0.84 20.76 29.78
CA ALA A 251 -1.85 20.71 30.84
C ALA A 251 -3.08 19.91 30.40
N ALA A 252 -3.70 20.28 29.27
CA ALA A 252 -4.91 19.63 28.76
C ALA A 252 -4.65 18.14 28.42
N ARG A 253 -3.49 17.83 27.91
CA ARG A 253 -3.09 16.42 27.66
C ARG A 253 -2.97 15.63 28.97
N LYS A 254 -2.33 16.21 30.00
CA LYS A 254 -2.18 15.55 31.29
C LYS A 254 -3.55 15.31 31.94
N ASP A 255 -4.43 16.29 31.89
CA ASP A 255 -5.79 16.19 32.44
C ASP A 255 -6.59 15.10 31.70
N PHE A 256 -6.59 15.11 30.37
CA PHE A 256 -7.25 14.08 29.55
C PHE A 256 -6.74 12.69 29.89
N TYR A 257 -5.42 12.46 29.87
CA TYR A 257 -4.86 11.14 30.13
C TYR A 257 -5.11 10.66 31.57
N SER A 258 -5.16 11.59 32.54
CA SER A 258 -5.50 11.27 33.92
C SER A 258 -6.97 10.89 34.05
N GLN A 259 -7.87 11.63 33.41
CA GLN A 259 -9.28 11.31 33.36
C GLN A 259 -9.54 9.94 32.73
N VAL A 260 -8.91 9.65 31.57
CA VAL A 260 -9.04 8.34 30.91
C VAL A 260 -8.59 7.22 31.85
N LYS A 261 -7.45 7.35 32.52
CA LYS A 261 -6.96 6.34 33.47
C LYS A 261 -7.89 6.11 34.69
N GLN A 262 -8.64 7.14 35.10
CA GLN A 262 -9.59 7.02 36.19
C GLN A 262 -10.93 6.41 35.78
N THR A 263 -11.36 6.65 34.56
CA THR A 263 -12.69 6.26 34.07
C THR A 263 -12.69 4.93 33.28
N GLU A 264 -11.56 4.56 32.71
CA GLU A 264 -11.46 3.35 31.93
C GLU A 264 -11.08 2.14 32.78
N ASN A 265 -11.92 1.11 32.72
CA ASN A 265 -11.65 -0.16 33.40
C ASN A 265 -10.66 -1.07 32.64
N ASN A 266 -10.34 -0.71 31.39
CA ASN A 266 -9.45 -1.52 30.55
C ASN A 266 -7.98 -1.18 30.85
N LYS A 267 -7.26 -2.17 31.41
CA LYS A 267 -5.83 -2.04 31.76
C LYS A 267 -4.94 -1.76 30.54
N ASP A 268 -5.30 -2.29 29.37
CA ASP A 268 -4.51 -2.10 28.15
C ASP A 268 -4.49 -0.63 27.72
N ILE A 269 -5.60 0.11 27.89
CA ILE A 269 -5.65 1.56 27.63
C ILE A 269 -4.74 2.32 28.58
N SER A 270 -4.74 1.96 29.87
CA SER A 270 -3.85 2.60 30.85
C SER A 270 -2.38 2.38 30.54
N GLN A 271 -2.00 1.15 30.20
CA GLN A 271 -0.64 0.80 29.80
C GLN A 271 -0.25 1.50 28.50
N PHE A 272 -1.19 1.60 27.56
CA PHE A 272 -0.96 2.29 26.29
C PHE A 272 -0.72 3.80 26.48
N ILE A 273 -1.43 4.45 27.43
CA ILE A 273 -1.15 5.84 27.80
C ILE A 273 0.29 5.97 28.34
N ASP A 274 0.74 5.04 29.18
CA ASP A 274 2.10 5.09 29.72
C ASP A 274 3.15 4.88 28.62
N TYR A 275 2.88 3.99 27.67
CA TYR A 275 3.71 3.84 26.48
C TYR A 275 3.77 5.14 25.66
N VAL A 276 2.62 5.75 25.34
CA VAL A 276 2.57 7.00 24.58
C VAL A 276 3.32 8.12 25.30
N LYS A 277 3.23 8.20 26.63
CA LYS A 277 4.00 9.17 27.46
C LYS A 277 5.51 8.92 27.42
N SER A 278 5.96 7.69 27.24
CA SER A 278 7.38 7.34 27.21
C SER A 278 8.05 7.70 25.89
N LEU A 279 7.28 8.02 24.84
CA LEU A 279 7.82 8.38 23.54
C LEU A 279 8.54 9.73 23.61
N SER A 280 9.76 9.78 23.09
CA SER A 280 10.56 11.02 23.05
C SER A 280 10.02 12.05 22.03
N LYS A 281 9.26 11.59 21.04
CA LYS A 281 8.60 12.40 20.00
C LYS A 281 7.21 11.87 19.74
N PRO A 282 6.25 12.73 19.34
CA PRO A 282 4.95 12.28 18.89
C PRO A 282 5.07 11.27 17.74
N LEU A 283 4.31 10.20 17.83
CA LEU A 283 4.31 9.13 16.85
C LEU A 283 2.87 8.81 16.46
N TYR A 284 2.45 9.26 15.30
CA TYR A 284 1.10 9.01 14.77
C TYR A 284 1.01 7.72 13.94
N PHE A 285 2.10 7.34 13.34
CA PHE A 285 2.20 6.13 12.54
C PHE A 285 3.60 5.55 12.69
N LEU A 286 3.70 4.26 12.99
CA LEU A 286 4.96 3.55 12.95
C LEU A 286 5.43 3.53 11.49
N THR A 287 6.22 4.53 11.12
CA THR A 287 7.11 4.39 9.98
C THR A 287 8.17 3.40 10.42
N VAL A 288 7.93 2.12 10.17
CA VAL A 288 9.05 1.19 10.07
C VAL A 288 9.98 1.85 9.07
N GLU A 289 11.20 2.23 9.50
CA GLU A 289 12.24 2.63 8.55
C GLU A 289 12.22 1.55 7.49
N ARG A 290 11.89 1.95 6.26
CA ARG A 290 11.79 0.96 5.19
C ARG A 290 13.15 0.33 5.11
N PRO A 291 13.30 -0.99 5.33
CA PRO A 291 14.55 -1.64 5.02
C PRO A 291 14.89 -1.25 3.58
N LYS A 292 16.15 -0.99 3.30
CA LYS A 292 16.58 -0.79 1.92
C LYS A 292 16.06 -1.98 1.15
N ILE A 293 15.11 -1.74 0.25
CA ILE A 293 14.53 -2.80 -0.57
C ILE A 293 15.64 -3.25 -1.51
N GLU A 294 16.28 -4.35 -1.22
CA GLU A 294 17.36 -4.92 -2.02
C GLU A 294 16.85 -6.03 -2.94
N THR A 295 15.72 -6.64 -2.56
CA THR A 295 15.11 -7.74 -3.32
C THR A 295 13.62 -7.49 -3.58
N TYR A 296 13.08 -8.18 -4.59
CA TYR A 296 11.65 -8.16 -4.87
C TYR A 296 10.82 -8.78 -3.73
N GLU A 297 11.33 -9.80 -3.07
CA GLU A 297 10.67 -10.44 -1.93
C GLU A 297 10.50 -9.48 -0.74
N GLU A 298 11.48 -8.60 -0.52
CA GLU A 298 11.37 -7.55 0.48
C GLU A 298 10.34 -6.49 0.08
N PHE A 299 10.24 -6.19 -1.21
CA PHE A 299 9.22 -5.31 -1.74
C PHE A 299 7.81 -5.90 -1.55
N GLU A 300 7.58 -7.18 -1.82
CA GLU A 300 6.29 -7.84 -1.60
C GLU A 300 5.89 -7.88 -0.13
N LYS A 301 6.83 -8.11 0.79
CA LYS A 301 6.56 -8.15 2.24
C LYS A 301 6.13 -6.80 2.82
N LEU A 302 6.44 -5.70 2.15
CA LEU A 302 6.04 -4.35 2.58
C LEU A 302 4.61 -4.00 2.16
N TYR A 303 3.95 -4.86 1.39
CA TYR A 303 2.66 -4.63 0.76
C TYR A 303 1.71 -5.81 0.86
#